data_c27e28b3c21ec4418cff2757dbdc2114
#
_entry.id   c27e28b3c21ec4418cff2757dbdc2114
#
_cell.length_a   1.000
_cell.length_b   1.000
_cell.length_c   1.000
_cell.angle_alpha   90.00
_cell.angle_beta   90.00
_cell.angle_gamma   90.00
#
_symmetry.space_group_name_H-M   'P 1'
#
loop_
_entity.id
_entity.type
_entity.pdbx_description
1 polymer ?
#
loop_
_entity_poly.entity_id
_entity_poly.type
_entity_poly.pdbx_seq_one_letter_code
_entity_poly.pdbx_strand_id
1 'polypeptide(L)'
;MKRFVSDASHELRTPLAAIHGYAELYKMQRDMPGALERADESIEHIERSSQRMTVLVEDLLSLARLDEGRGIDMTGTVKLSSLVNDAVDDLHALDPDRAVRRMQISLEPARDLNHPAEFSLAEGDWPEVVLPGDASRLRQVVTNIVGNIHRYTPADSPAEAALGVMPAAIDLRQLARMP
;
A
#
# COMPACT_ATOMS: atom_id res chain seq x y z
N MET A 1 2.42 6.80 21.84
CA MET A 1 3.90 6.63 21.80
C MET A 1 4.43 5.37 22.49
N LYS A 2 4.27 5.12 23.81
CA LYS A 2 4.90 3.95 24.47
C LYS A 2 4.51 2.57 23.90
N ARG A 3 3.24 2.35 23.53
CA ARG A 3 2.80 1.08 22.91
C ARG A 3 3.41 0.88 21.52
N PHE A 4 3.42 1.91 20.71
CA PHE A 4 3.99 1.88 19.36
C PHE A 4 5.48 1.48 19.35
N VAL A 5 6.32 2.08 20.22
CA VAL A 5 7.74 1.72 20.32
C VAL A 5 7.92 0.26 20.79
N SER A 6 7.04 -0.19 21.69
CA SER A 6 7.04 -1.58 22.15
C SER A 6 6.69 -2.55 21.02
N ASP A 7 5.61 -2.28 20.29
CA ASP A 7 5.13 -3.14 19.20
C ASP A 7 6.16 -3.18 18.05
N ALA A 8 6.70 -2.02 17.67
CA ALA A 8 7.79 -1.92 16.70
C ALA A 8 9.04 -2.74 17.11
N SER A 9 9.39 -2.68 18.39
CA SER A 9 10.53 -3.45 18.92
C SER A 9 10.29 -4.95 18.85
N HIS A 10 9.05 -5.41 19.05
CA HIS A 10 8.68 -6.82 18.91
C HIS A 10 8.70 -7.27 17.45
N GLU A 11 8.13 -6.46 16.55
CA GLU A 11 8.10 -6.75 15.11
C GLU A 11 9.51 -6.80 14.47
N LEU A 12 10.44 -5.96 14.94
CA LEU A 12 11.83 -5.98 14.49
C LEU A 12 12.63 -7.14 15.08
N ARG A 13 12.32 -7.59 16.28
CA ARG A 13 13.05 -8.68 16.94
C ARG A 13 12.90 -10.00 16.22
N THR A 14 11.72 -10.30 15.68
CA THR A 14 11.42 -11.56 14.99
C THR A 14 12.29 -11.79 13.75
N PRO A 15 12.35 -10.87 12.76
CA PRO A 15 13.23 -11.05 11.60
C PRO A 15 14.71 -10.99 11.98
N LEU A 16 15.10 -10.21 12.98
CA LEU A 16 16.47 -10.17 13.49
C LEU A 16 16.89 -11.51 14.08
N ALA A 17 16.03 -12.13 14.89
CA ALA A 17 16.28 -13.47 15.43
C ALA A 17 16.39 -14.54 14.32
N ALA A 18 15.58 -14.43 13.27
CA ALA A 18 15.68 -15.32 12.12
C ALA A 18 17.02 -15.15 11.39
N ILE A 19 17.45 -13.91 11.10
CA ILE A 19 18.77 -13.63 10.48
C ILE A 19 19.88 -14.25 11.33
N HIS A 20 19.86 -14.03 12.64
CA HIS A 20 20.87 -14.55 13.53
C HIS A 20 20.87 -16.09 13.55
N GLY A 21 19.69 -16.72 13.67
CA GLY A 21 19.55 -18.17 13.69
C GLY A 21 20.05 -18.85 12.41
N TYR A 22 19.71 -18.30 11.23
CA TYR A 22 20.20 -18.85 9.96
C TYR A 22 21.70 -18.61 9.76
N ALA A 23 22.25 -17.51 10.23
CA ALA A 23 23.69 -17.27 10.21
C ALA A 23 24.45 -18.24 11.13
N GLU A 24 23.90 -18.59 12.30
CA GLU A 24 24.48 -19.61 13.18
C GLU A 24 24.35 -21.00 12.57
N LEU A 25 23.20 -21.34 12.00
CA LEU A 25 22.97 -22.60 11.32
C LEU A 25 23.99 -22.82 10.18
N TYR A 26 24.22 -21.80 9.37
CA TYR A 26 25.26 -21.83 8.35
C TYR A 26 26.66 -22.12 8.94
N LYS A 27 27.04 -21.42 10.01
CA LYS A 27 28.34 -21.65 10.67
C LYS A 27 28.52 -23.08 11.17
N MET A 28 27.46 -23.71 11.67
CA MET A 28 27.47 -25.09 12.15
C MET A 28 27.58 -26.13 11.03
N GLN A 29 27.03 -25.82 9.86
CA GLN A 29 26.86 -26.77 8.75
C GLN A 29 27.87 -26.60 7.60
N ARG A 30 28.63 -25.50 7.57
CA ARG A 30 29.51 -25.13 6.45
C ARG A 30 30.60 -26.19 6.12
N ASP A 31 30.97 -27.01 7.10
CA ASP A 31 32.00 -28.03 6.95
C ASP A 31 31.41 -29.46 6.76
N MET A 32 30.06 -29.56 6.62
CA MET A 32 29.35 -30.83 6.42
C MET A 32 29.08 -31.11 4.93
N PRO A 33 28.92 -32.39 4.52
CA PRO A 33 28.47 -32.73 3.17
C PRO A 33 27.15 -32.02 2.82
N GLY A 34 27.03 -31.46 1.60
CA GLY A 34 25.85 -30.70 1.16
C GLY A 34 25.76 -29.30 1.79
N ALA A 35 26.88 -28.75 2.24
CA ALA A 35 26.94 -27.42 2.88
C ALA A 35 26.48 -26.31 1.93
N LEU A 36 26.72 -26.44 0.64
CA LEU A 36 26.41 -25.38 -0.35
C LEU A 36 24.92 -25.18 -0.52
N GLU A 37 24.16 -26.27 -0.70
CA GLU A 37 22.70 -26.19 -0.85
C GLU A 37 22.04 -25.61 0.41
N ARG A 38 22.52 -26.00 1.59
CA ARG A 38 22.00 -25.45 2.87
C ARG A 38 22.45 -24.01 3.11
N ALA A 39 23.57 -23.59 2.53
CA ALA A 39 24.01 -22.21 2.55
C ALA A 39 23.05 -21.34 1.75
N ASP A 40 22.66 -21.78 0.55
CA ASP A 40 21.70 -21.05 -0.30
C ASP A 40 20.35 -20.87 0.40
N GLU A 41 19.79 -21.93 1.01
CA GLU A 41 18.58 -21.82 1.83
C GLU A 41 18.72 -20.81 2.98
N SER A 42 19.86 -20.85 3.68
CA SER A 42 20.11 -19.94 4.80
C SER A 42 20.20 -18.47 4.33
N ILE A 43 20.84 -18.24 3.19
CA ILE A 43 20.98 -16.93 2.58
C ILE A 43 19.62 -16.39 2.14
N GLU A 44 18.77 -17.21 1.49
CA GLU A 44 17.42 -16.79 1.12
C GLU A 44 16.56 -16.39 2.32
N HIS A 45 16.66 -17.12 3.44
CA HIS A 45 15.95 -16.78 4.65
C HIS A 45 16.46 -15.48 5.28
N ILE A 46 17.77 -15.25 5.26
CA ILE A 46 18.38 -13.99 5.73
C ILE A 46 17.93 -12.83 4.86
N GLU A 47 17.93 -12.99 3.53
CA GLU A 47 17.51 -11.97 2.59
C GLU A 47 16.04 -11.59 2.79
N ARG A 48 15.13 -12.57 2.84
CA ARG A 48 13.70 -12.33 3.10
C ARG A 48 13.45 -11.62 4.43
N SER A 49 14.21 -11.99 5.47
CA SER A 49 14.10 -11.35 6.78
C SER A 49 14.64 -9.92 6.77
N SER A 50 15.75 -9.67 6.05
CA SER A 50 16.32 -8.33 5.86
C SER A 50 15.36 -7.41 5.10
N GLN A 51 14.76 -7.88 4.00
CA GLN A 51 13.76 -7.12 3.23
C GLN A 51 12.56 -6.75 4.10
N ARG A 52 12.07 -7.69 4.92
CA ARG A 52 10.99 -7.42 5.87
C ARG A 52 11.36 -6.35 6.89
N MET A 53 12.60 -6.36 7.39
CA MET A 53 13.08 -5.30 8.30
C MET A 53 13.14 -3.94 7.62
N THR A 54 13.57 -3.88 6.36
CA THR A 54 13.60 -2.62 5.59
C THR A 54 12.22 -1.99 5.53
N VAL A 55 11.20 -2.76 5.16
CA VAL A 55 9.80 -2.29 5.10
C VAL A 55 9.33 -1.79 6.47
N LEU A 56 9.59 -2.54 7.55
CA LEU A 56 9.21 -2.13 8.90
C LEU A 56 9.87 -0.81 9.32
N VAL A 57 11.15 -0.63 9.00
CA VAL A 57 11.87 0.62 9.32
C VAL A 57 11.30 1.80 8.52
N GLU A 58 11.00 1.62 7.25
CA GLU A 58 10.37 2.65 6.42
C GLU A 58 8.99 3.06 6.96
N ASP A 59 8.18 2.09 7.37
CA ASP A 59 6.87 2.34 7.99
C ASP A 59 7.01 3.11 9.30
N LEU A 60 7.98 2.75 10.15
CA LEU A 60 8.26 3.43 11.41
C LEU A 60 8.72 4.88 11.19
N LEU A 61 9.60 5.10 10.21
CA LEU A 61 10.06 6.44 9.85
C LEU A 61 8.93 7.29 9.28
N SER A 62 8.05 6.70 8.49
CA SER A 62 6.87 7.36 7.94
C SER A 62 5.91 7.80 9.05
N LEU A 63 5.64 6.92 10.02
CA LEU A 63 4.82 7.25 11.19
C LEU A 63 5.45 8.32 12.08
N ALA A 64 6.77 8.25 12.31
CA ALA A 64 7.48 9.27 13.09
C ALA A 64 7.37 10.67 12.45
N ARG A 65 7.48 10.76 11.12
CA ARG A 65 7.31 12.02 10.37
C ARG A 65 5.89 12.56 10.46
N LEU A 66 4.87 11.71 10.56
CA LEU A 66 3.48 12.13 10.76
C LEU A 66 3.28 12.71 12.17
N ASP A 67 3.91 12.11 13.18
CA ASP A 67 3.78 12.53 14.59
C ASP A 67 4.52 13.85 14.89
N GLU A 68 5.59 14.16 14.15
CA GLU A 68 6.34 15.42 14.24
C GLU A 68 5.59 16.66 13.72
N GLY A 69 4.35 16.52 13.28
CA GLY A 69 3.54 17.64 12.80
C GLY A 69 4.09 18.33 11.55
N ARG A 70 5.05 17.74 10.87
CA ARG A 70 5.45 18.17 9.52
C ARG A 70 4.30 17.83 8.60
N GLY A 71 3.43 18.83 8.42
CA GLY A 71 2.17 18.73 7.71
C GLY A 71 2.35 18.05 6.35
N ILE A 72 1.28 17.40 5.91
CA ILE A 72 1.15 16.93 4.54
C ILE A 72 1.40 18.13 3.63
N ASP A 73 2.35 18.03 2.71
CA ASP A 73 2.60 19.09 1.75
C ASP A 73 1.40 19.20 0.79
N MET A 74 0.48 20.08 1.13
CA MET A 74 -0.69 20.39 0.31
C MET A 74 -0.40 21.41 -0.80
N THR A 75 0.84 21.88 -0.92
CA THR A 75 1.23 22.85 -1.98
C THR A 75 1.55 22.16 -3.31
N GLY A 76 1.83 20.86 -3.26
CA GLY A 76 2.07 20.06 -4.44
C GLY A 76 0.79 19.76 -5.22
N THR A 77 0.96 19.25 -6.42
CA THR A 77 -0.13 18.82 -7.31
C THR A 77 0.01 17.34 -7.62
N VAL A 78 -1.08 16.60 -7.47
CA VAL A 78 -1.14 15.17 -7.74
C VAL A 78 -2.04 14.88 -8.92
N LYS A 79 -1.51 14.23 -9.95
CA LYS A 79 -2.31 13.63 -11.03
C LYS A 79 -2.77 12.25 -10.58
N LEU A 80 -3.95 12.19 -9.95
CA LEU A 80 -4.45 10.97 -9.32
C LEU A 80 -4.69 9.85 -10.36
N SER A 81 -5.21 10.20 -11.53
CA SER A 81 -5.42 9.23 -12.61
C SER A 81 -4.11 8.56 -13.05
N SER A 82 -3.02 9.31 -13.18
CA SER A 82 -1.70 8.75 -13.51
C SER A 82 -1.19 7.84 -12.39
N LEU A 83 -1.34 8.25 -11.15
CA LEU A 83 -0.90 7.49 -9.98
C LEU A 83 -1.64 6.15 -9.85
N VAL A 84 -2.93 6.13 -10.14
CA VAL A 84 -3.72 4.88 -10.15
C VAL A 84 -3.39 4.02 -11.37
N ASN A 85 -3.07 4.61 -12.52
CA ASN A 85 -2.54 3.86 -13.68
C ASN A 85 -1.23 3.15 -13.34
N ASP A 86 -0.26 3.89 -12.76
CA ASP A 86 1.02 3.29 -12.32
C ASP A 86 0.77 2.09 -11.39
N ALA A 87 -0.21 2.20 -10.47
CA ALA A 87 -0.55 1.12 -9.54
C ALA A 87 -1.17 -0.12 -10.22
N VAL A 88 -1.97 0.08 -11.24
CA VAL A 88 -2.51 -1.04 -12.06
C VAL A 88 -1.37 -1.73 -12.79
N ASP A 89 -0.45 -0.97 -13.36
CA ASP A 89 0.71 -1.50 -14.07
C ASP A 89 1.65 -2.26 -13.11
N ASP A 90 1.88 -1.72 -11.91
CA ASP A 90 2.66 -2.38 -10.85
C ASP A 90 2.00 -3.71 -10.42
N LEU A 91 0.67 -3.73 -10.22
CA LEU A 91 -0.05 -4.95 -9.86
C LEU A 91 0.03 -6.00 -10.97
N HIS A 92 -0.09 -5.59 -12.22
CA HIS A 92 0.03 -6.48 -13.37
C HIS A 92 1.45 -7.03 -13.53
N ALA A 93 2.47 -6.25 -13.18
CA ALA A 93 3.86 -6.71 -13.17
C ALA A 93 4.13 -7.75 -12.07
N LEU A 94 3.50 -7.59 -10.89
CA LEU A 94 3.61 -8.54 -9.77
C LEU A 94 2.81 -9.83 -9.99
N ASP A 95 1.62 -9.70 -10.58
CA ASP A 95 0.68 -10.79 -10.83
C ASP A 95 0.24 -10.78 -12.31
N PRO A 96 1.05 -11.28 -13.26
CA PRO A 96 0.75 -11.19 -14.69
C PRO A 96 -0.55 -11.89 -15.14
N ASP A 97 -0.96 -12.92 -14.40
CA ASP A 97 -2.18 -13.70 -14.70
C ASP A 97 -3.45 -13.08 -14.06
N ARG A 98 -3.29 -12.03 -13.25
CA ARG A 98 -4.41 -11.36 -12.61
C ARG A 98 -5.17 -10.48 -13.61
N ALA A 99 -6.47 -10.71 -13.72
CA ALA A 99 -7.35 -9.81 -14.45
C ALA A 99 -7.54 -8.52 -13.67
N VAL A 100 -6.99 -7.39 -14.16
CA VAL A 100 -7.19 -6.06 -13.56
C VAL A 100 -8.07 -5.23 -14.48
N ARG A 101 -9.25 -4.83 -13.98
CA ARG A 101 -10.21 -4.01 -14.73
C ARG A 101 -10.17 -2.56 -14.27
N ARG A 102 -10.26 -1.65 -15.25
CA ARG A 102 -10.40 -0.21 -15.00
C ARG A 102 -11.87 0.13 -15.02
N MET A 103 -12.35 0.68 -13.91
CA MET A 103 -13.77 1.00 -13.70
C MET A 103 -13.92 2.50 -13.48
N GLN A 104 -14.95 3.09 -14.08
CA GLN A 104 -15.37 4.44 -13.82
C GLN A 104 -16.53 4.43 -12.83
N ILE A 105 -16.41 5.21 -11.76
CA ILE A 105 -17.49 5.44 -10.81
C ILE A 105 -18.25 6.68 -11.25
N SER A 106 -19.57 6.58 -11.38
CA SER A 106 -20.46 7.71 -11.50
C SER A 106 -21.50 7.70 -10.39
N LEU A 107 -21.93 8.89 -9.96
CA LEU A 107 -22.97 9.08 -8.98
C LEU A 107 -24.17 9.75 -9.67
N GLU A 108 -25.29 9.07 -9.72
CA GLU A 108 -26.56 9.68 -10.03
C GLU A 108 -27.13 10.32 -8.75
N PRO A 109 -27.30 11.64 -8.71
CA PRO A 109 -27.82 12.30 -7.52
C PRO A 109 -29.26 11.89 -7.24
N ALA A 110 -29.63 11.86 -5.97
CA ALA A 110 -31.02 11.61 -5.57
C ALA A 110 -31.97 12.61 -6.26
N ARG A 111 -33.04 12.11 -6.87
CA ARG A 111 -34.07 12.93 -7.53
C ARG A 111 -35.17 13.30 -6.54
N ASP A 112 -35.54 12.40 -5.67
CA ASP A 112 -36.53 12.55 -4.60
C ASP A 112 -36.33 11.47 -3.52
N LEU A 113 -37.22 11.42 -2.53
CA LEU A 113 -37.16 10.45 -1.42
C LEU A 113 -37.31 8.98 -1.86
N ASN A 114 -37.91 8.73 -3.01
CA ASN A 114 -38.13 7.38 -3.56
C ASN A 114 -37.02 6.96 -4.54
N HIS A 115 -36.16 7.91 -4.97
CA HIS A 115 -35.05 7.70 -5.86
C HIS A 115 -33.77 8.22 -5.19
N PRO A 116 -33.20 7.43 -4.29
CA PRO A 116 -31.95 7.79 -3.61
C PRO A 116 -30.79 7.91 -4.63
N ALA A 117 -29.71 8.53 -4.20
CA ALA A 117 -28.50 8.57 -4.99
C ALA A 117 -27.97 7.15 -5.24
N GLU A 118 -27.65 6.84 -6.47
CA GLU A 118 -27.14 5.53 -6.87
C GLU A 118 -25.72 5.66 -7.44
N PHE A 119 -24.85 4.77 -7.00
CA PHE A 119 -23.52 4.60 -7.60
C PHE A 119 -23.61 3.59 -8.73
N SER A 120 -23.02 3.93 -9.85
CA SER A 120 -22.82 2.98 -10.93
C SER A 120 -21.34 2.80 -11.22
N LEU A 121 -20.97 1.57 -11.55
CA LEU A 121 -19.65 1.19 -11.98
C LEU A 121 -19.74 0.73 -13.42
N ALA A 122 -18.94 1.30 -14.29
CA ALA A 122 -18.84 0.91 -15.68
C ALA A 122 -17.37 0.74 -16.05
N GLU A 123 -17.07 -0.25 -16.87
CA GLU A 123 -15.73 -0.41 -17.44
C GLU A 123 -15.45 0.75 -18.41
N GLY A 124 -14.32 1.40 -18.26
CA GLY A 124 -13.96 2.54 -19.10
C GLY A 124 -12.70 3.29 -18.62
N ASP A 125 -12.31 4.26 -19.42
CA ASP A 125 -11.17 5.12 -19.13
C ASP A 125 -11.50 6.09 -17.98
N TRP A 126 -10.48 6.40 -17.18
CA TRP A 126 -10.64 7.31 -16.05
C TRP A 126 -10.62 8.77 -16.49
N PRO A 127 -11.41 9.61 -15.83
CA PRO A 127 -11.30 11.04 -16.02
C PRO A 127 -9.93 11.53 -15.55
N GLU A 128 -9.42 12.60 -16.17
CA GLU A 128 -8.23 13.26 -15.66
C GLU A 128 -8.57 13.95 -14.32
N VAL A 129 -7.96 13.46 -13.25
CA VAL A 129 -8.15 13.99 -11.91
C VAL A 129 -6.85 14.57 -11.39
N VAL A 130 -6.87 15.86 -11.14
CA VAL A 130 -5.75 16.62 -10.57
C VAL A 130 -6.22 17.28 -9.29
N LEU A 131 -5.47 17.07 -8.20
CA LEU A 131 -5.82 17.62 -6.89
C LEU A 131 -4.56 18.15 -6.16
N PRO A 132 -4.70 19.13 -5.25
CA PRO A 132 -3.60 19.54 -4.40
C PRO A 132 -3.29 18.42 -3.40
N GLY A 133 -2.00 18.18 -3.14
CA GLY A 133 -1.58 17.16 -2.19
C GLY A 133 -0.14 16.70 -2.38
N ASP A 134 0.27 15.80 -1.52
CA ASP A 134 1.60 15.19 -1.52
C ASP A 134 1.60 13.91 -2.37
N ALA A 135 2.17 14.00 -3.57
CA ALA A 135 2.23 12.90 -4.53
C ALA A 135 3.01 11.70 -3.98
N SER A 136 4.06 11.94 -3.17
CA SER A 136 4.89 10.85 -2.62
C SER A 136 4.14 10.02 -1.59
N ARG A 137 3.34 10.68 -0.74
CA ARG A 137 2.51 10.02 0.26
C ARG A 137 1.34 9.27 -0.37
N LEU A 138 0.68 9.86 -1.36
CA LEU A 138 -0.38 9.16 -2.07
C LEU A 138 0.17 7.95 -2.84
N ARG A 139 1.35 8.05 -3.45
CA ARG A 139 2.03 6.92 -4.07
C ARG A 139 2.32 5.82 -3.05
N GLN A 140 2.82 6.16 -1.87
CA GLN A 140 3.07 5.19 -0.80
C GLN A 140 1.78 4.45 -0.38
N VAL A 141 0.67 5.17 -0.24
CA VAL A 141 -0.63 4.55 0.09
C VAL A 141 -1.03 3.54 -0.99
N VAL A 142 -0.95 3.94 -2.25
CA VAL A 142 -1.35 3.09 -3.38
C VAL A 142 -0.42 1.88 -3.51
N THR A 143 0.90 2.06 -3.38
CA THR A 143 1.88 0.96 -3.39
C THR A 143 1.63 -0.03 -2.25
N ASN A 144 1.27 0.44 -1.06
CA ASN A 144 0.90 -0.43 0.06
C ASN A 144 -0.37 -1.24 -0.24
N ILE A 145 -1.36 -0.64 -0.91
CA ILE A 145 -2.59 -1.36 -1.32
C ILE A 145 -2.25 -2.44 -2.35
N VAL A 146 -1.46 -2.12 -3.38
CA VAL A 146 -1.00 -3.06 -4.40
C VAL A 146 -0.24 -4.23 -3.77
N GLY A 147 0.71 -3.93 -2.89
CA GLY A 147 1.48 -4.94 -2.16
C GLY A 147 0.61 -5.84 -1.26
N ASN A 148 -0.46 -5.29 -0.67
CA ASN A 148 -1.42 -6.07 0.12
C ASN A 148 -2.27 -6.97 -0.78
N ILE A 149 -2.73 -6.48 -1.93
CA ILE A 149 -3.47 -7.30 -2.91
C ILE A 149 -2.59 -8.47 -3.33
N HIS A 150 -1.37 -8.22 -3.78
CA HIS A 150 -0.43 -9.26 -4.19
C HIS A 150 -0.18 -10.30 -3.09
N ARG A 151 0.03 -9.86 -1.84
CA ARG A 151 0.43 -10.74 -0.74
C ARG A 151 -0.71 -11.54 -0.14
N TYR A 152 -1.92 -10.96 -0.08
CA TYR A 152 -3.02 -11.51 0.72
C TYR A 152 -4.20 -12.00 -0.12
N THR A 153 -4.14 -11.91 -1.44
CA THR A 153 -5.18 -12.46 -2.32
C THR A 153 -4.58 -13.44 -3.32
N PRO A 154 -5.32 -14.48 -3.74
CA PRO A 154 -4.85 -15.40 -4.78
C PRO A 154 -4.45 -14.65 -6.05
N ALA A 155 -3.37 -15.07 -6.71
CA ALA A 155 -2.83 -14.38 -7.89
C ALA A 155 -3.78 -14.38 -9.09
N ASP A 156 -4.72 -15.33 -9.14
CA ASP A 156 -5.76 -15.47 -10.18
C ASP A 156 -7.07 -14.75 -9.84
N SER A 157 -7.18 -14.16 -8.63
CA SER A 157 -8.39 -13.41 -8.28
C SER A 157 -8.44 -12.07 -9.00
N PRO A 158 -9.60 -11.67 -9.58
CA PRO A 158 -9.70 -10.41 -10.28
C PRO A 158 -9.57 -9.22 -9.33
N ALA A 159 -9.03 -8.11 -9.83
CA ALA A 159 -8.98 -6.83 -9.15
C ALA A 159 -9.66 -5.75 -10.00
N GLU A 160 -10.29 -4.78 -9.34
CA GLU A 160 -10.93 -3.65 -9.99
C GLU A 160 -10.35 -2.35 -9.42
N ALA A 161 -9.81 -1.51 -10.28
CA ALA A 161 -9.40 -0.17 -9.93
C ALA A 161 -10.44 0.81 -10.42
N ALA A 162 -11.12 1.49 -9.50
CA ALA A 162 -12.22 2.39 -9.81
C ALA A 162 -11.89 3.84 -9.46
N LEU A 163 -12.14 4.75 -10.40
CA LEU A 163 -11.95 6.19 -10.20
C LEU A 163 -13.18 6.95 -10.71
N GLY A 164 -13.60 7.94 -9.94
CA GLY A 164 -14.70 8.82 -10.33
C GLY A 164 -14.59 10.19 -9.69
N VAL A 165 -15.20 11.18 -10.31
CA VAL A 165 -15.34 12.54 -9.80
C VAL A 165 -16.83 12.79 -9.54
N MET A 166 -17.12 13.12 -8.29
CA MET A 166 -18.49 13.39 -7.87
C MET A 166 -18.63 14.85 -7.45
N PRO A 167 -19.64 15.58 -7.93
CA PRO A 167 -19.92 16.91 -7.44
C PRO A 167 -20.36 16.81 -5.98
N ALA A 168 -19.64 17.45 -5.06
CA ALA A 168 -20.05 17.59 -3.68
C ALA A 168 -20.55 19.01 -3.45
N ALA A 169 -21.82 19.17 -3.08
CA ALA A 169 -22.31 20.42 -2.53
C ALA A 169 -21.90 20.50 -1.05
N ILE A 170 -20.78 21.15 -0.75
CA ILE A 170 -20.36 21.39 0.63
C ILE A 170 -20.99 22.69 1.10
N ASP A 171 -21.92 22.62 2.07
CA ASP A 171 -22.37 23.80 2.77
C ASP A 171 -21.24 24.30 3.70
N LEU A 172 -20.60 25.38 3.30
CA LEU A 172 -19.51 26.02 4.07
C LEU A 172 -19.93 26.38 5.51
N ARG A 173 -21.25 26.52 5.78
CA ARG A 173 -21.78 26.74 7.13
C ARG A 173 -21.71 25.47 8.00
N GLN A 174 -21.71 24.29 7.41
CA GLN A 174 -21.50 23.03 8.13
C GLN A 174 -20.03 22.79 8.44
N LEU A 175 -19.12 23.17 7.55
CA LEU A 175 -17.67 23.06 7.79
C LEU A 175 -17.22 23.93 8.99
N ALA A 176 -17.80 25.10 9.18
CA ALA A 176 -17.48 25.99 10.31
C ALA A 176 -17.98 25.48 11.67
N ARG A 177 -18.74 24.38 11.71
CA ARG A 177 -19.30 23.75 12.92
C ARG A 177 -18.66 22.42 13.27
N MET A 178 -17.69 21.94 12.48
CA MET A 178 -16.91 20.75 12.81
C MET A 178 -15.84 21.15 13.83
N PRO A 179 -15.75 20.41 14.97
CA PRO A 179 -14.77 20.67 16.02
C PRO A 179 -13.35 20.40 15.57
#